data_b985b4a13daa8679429d9345c8a5d676
#
_entry.id   b985b4a13daa8679429d9345c8a5d676
#
_cell.length_a   1.000
_cell.length_b   1.000
_cell.length_c   1.000
_cell.angle_alpha   90.00
_cell.angle_beta   90.00
_cell.angle_gamma   90.00
#
_symmetry.space_group_name_H-M   'P 1'
#
loop_
_entity.id
_entity.type
_entity.pdbx_description
1 polymer ?
#
loop_
_entity_poly.entity_id
_entity_poly.type
_entity_poly.pdbx_seq_one_letter_code
_entity_poly.pdbx_strand_id
1 'polypeptide(L)'
;MTVELDSWFRVIYPQDFRLPESLGRALDTAGIAHCAGTFPYAATADDISVAYLVEAERLAALGPRKKIVHALELIERDEHAATIVVAEPGDATMMWLAESDHIAGWLLRPLDAAAVIATIVAARRMLRDRREAERMSDMAEAMSLETDRLLSIGVALSAERNISKLHELIVRNARELTRADGGSLFLVEKGEDGTDKLRFAVAQTGPNDAGTHLGAVLPLTRASVAGYVALSGDVVRIPDAYEIPDTSEYRFNQSFDKQNGYRSKSMMVVPMRDHENAIVGVIQLINRKPDFELVLTSPTMTEAVVEPFTSRDESVLLSLASQAGVALENKALLESIQDLFEQFVRASVKAIEVRDKSTQGHSSRVAELTVAQAIAANTVEAGKFADLHFNEDALREMRYAALLHDFGKVAVPEYIFGKAKKLPDGKLDAIRLRFLLAINQIESLGARRKFELIQTGIGFDDRRVLDIDADTATRAGELQALLETVESANEPRVVAAEVGAILDSIIGKTYLDLETEKPLLDTGEF
;
A
#
# COMPACT_ATOMS: atom_id res chain seq x y z
N MET A 1 -26.09 14.33 57.75
CA MET A 1 -25.17 13.87 56.71
C MET A 1 -25.11 12.35 56.89
N THR A 2 -25.91 11.62 56.14
CA THR A 2 -25.88 10.13 56.07
C THR A 2 -24.57 9.75 55.42
N VAL A 3 -23.65 9.16 56.17
CA VAL A 3 -22.44 8.54 55.62
C VAL A 3 -22.92 7.34 54.81
N GLU A 4 -22.86 7.42 53.50
CA GLU A 4 -23.04 6.24 52.62
C GLU A 4 -22.01 5.21 53.05
N LEU A 5 -22.48 4.06 53.56
CA LEU A 5 -21.65 2.91 53.87
C LEU A 5 -21.00 2.47 52.56
N ASP A 6 -19.68 2.58 52.47
CA ASP A 6 -18.92 2.10 51.29
C ASP A 6 -19.17 0.60 51.09
N SER A 7 -20.02 0.26 50.18
CA SER A 7 -20.39 -1.12 49.85
C SER A 7 -19.23 -1.97 49.33
N TRP A 8 -18.11 -1.34 48.94
CA TRP A 8 -16.96 -1.99 48.30
C TRP A 8 -15.78 -2.30 49.24
N PHE A 9 -15.83 -1.91 50.55
CA PHE A 9 -14.75 -2.12 51.49
C PHE A 9 -15.27 -2.69 52.83
N ARG A 10 -14.63 -3.74 53.34
CA ARG A 10 -15.00 -4.39 54.62
C ARG A 10 -13.77 -4.77 55.41
N VAL A 11 -13.86 -4.65 56.73
CA VAL A 11 -12.86 -5.18 57.66
C VAL A 11 -13.35 -6.50 58.25
N ILE A 12 -12.51 -7.55 58.16
CA ILE A 12 -12.78 -8.87 58.75
C ILE A 12 -11.77 -9.12 59.85
N TYR A 13 -12.24 -9.56 61.00
CA TYR A 13 -11.41 -9.93 62.15
C TYR A 13 -11.79 -11.33 62.68
N PRO A 14 -10.89 -12.03 63.43
CA PRO A 14 -11.14 -13.37 63.97
C PRO A 14 -12.39 -13.39 64.84
N GLN A 15 -13.16 -14.51 64.82
CA GLN A 15 -14.41 -14.69 65.59
C GLN A 15 -14.21 -14.53 67.10
N ASP A 16 -13.07 -14.93 67.64
CA ASP A 16 -12.70 -14.83 69.05
C ASP A 16 -11.92 -13.53 69.37
N PHE A 17 -11.69 -12.68 68.37
CA PHE A 17 -11.10 -11.36 68.56
C PHE A 17 -12.11 -10.46 69.26
N ARG A 18 -11.85 -10.10 70.52
CA ARG A 18 -12.68 -9.13 71.25
C ARG A 18 -12.42 -7.74 70.74
N LEU A 19 -13.22 -7.32 69.75
CA LEU A 19 -13.21 -5.96 69.29
C LEU A 19 -13.67 -5.03 70.46
N PRO A 20 -12.85 -4.09 70.94
CA PRO A 20 -13.31 -3.17 71.97
C PRO A 20 -14.56 -2.40 71.50
N GLU A 21 -15.53 -2.21 72.38
CA GLU A 21 -16.80 -1.58 72.06
C GLU A 21 -16.61 -0.14 71.54
N SER A 22 -15.59 0.54 72.08
CA SER A 22 -15.15 1.84 71.61
C SER A 22 -14.64 1.82 70.15
N LEU A 23 -13.96 0.73 69.76
CA LEU A 23 -13.43 0.58 68.42
C LEU A 23 -14.53 0.20 67.43
N GLY A 24 -15.46 -0.70 67.80
CA GLY A 24 -16.65 -1.00 66.98
C GLY A 24 -17.45 0.27 66.65
N ARG A 25 -17.76 1.09 67.70
CA ARG A 25 -18.44 2.37 67.51
C ARG A 25 -17.63 3.37 66.65
N ALA A 26 -16.32 3.35 66.72
CA ALA A 26 -15.47 4.21 65.92
C ALA A 26 -15.46 3.77 64.42
N LEU A 27 -15.44 2.47 64.13
CA LEU A 27 -15.57 1.93 62.77
C LEU A 27 -16.95 2.27 62.16
N ASP A 28 -18.02 2.07 62.94
CA ASP A 28 -19.38 2.45 62.53
C ASP A 28 -19.49 3.95 62.23
N THR A 29 -18.89 4.81 63.11
CA THR A 29 -18.87 6.23 62.91
C THR A 29 -18.08 6.64 61.68
N ALA A 30 -17.02 5.92 61.34
CA ALA A 30 -16.22 6.11 60.15
C ALA A 30 -16.87 5.51 58.88
N GLY A 31 -18.03 4.89 58.98
CA GLY A 31 -18.72 4.26 57.86
C GLY A 31 -18.00 3.01 57.30
N ILE A 32 -17.21 2.34 58.14
CA ILE A 32 -16.44 1.16 57.74
C ILE A 32 -17.21 -0.11 58.16
N ALA A 33 -17.66 -0.90 57.17
CA ALA A 33 -18.28 -2.17 57.41
C ALA A 33 -17.29 -3.17 58.04
N HIS A 34 -17.68 -3.88 59.10
CA HIS A 34 -16.83 -4.86 59.74
C HIS A 34 -17.60 -6.09 60.23
N CYS A 35 -16.95 -7.27 60.28
CA CYS A 35 -17.55 -8.49 60.79
C CYS A 35 -16.47 -9.47 61.28
N ALA A 36 -16.88 -10.42 62.14
CA ALA A 36 -16.04 -11.54 62.55
C ALA A 36 -16.02 -12.62 61.44
N GLY A 37 -14.87 -13.27 61.23
CA GLY A 37 -14.66 -14.35 60.27
C GLY A 37 -13.68 -15.41 60.76
N THR A 38 -13.40 -16.43 59.93
CA THR A 38 -12.41 -17.49 60.21
C THR A 38 -11.16 -17.27 59.35
N PHE A 39 -9.99 -17.55 59.89
CA PHE A 39 -8.71 -17.45 59.17
C PHE A 39 -8.15 -18.84 58.84
N PRO A 40 -7.62 -19.15 57.65
CA PRO A 40 -7.64 -18.30 56.45
C PRO A 40 -9.07 -18.12 55.92
N TYR A 41 -9.38 -16.91 55.49
CA TYR A 41 -10.72 -16.53 55.07
C TYR A 41 -11.03 -17.09 53.68
N ALA A 42 -12.25 -17.56 53.48
CA ALA A 42 -12.72 -17.93 52.16
C ALA A 42 -12.87 -16.65 51.29
N ALA A 43 -12.55 -16.77 49.98
CA ALA A 43 -12.72 -15.71 49.03
C ALA A 43 -14.10 -15.06 49.16
N THR A 44 -14.13 -13.75 49.29
CA THR A 44 -15.37 -12.95 49.30
C THR A 44 -15.83 -12.70 47.85
N ALA A 45 -17.13 -12.46 47.68
CA ALA A 45 -17.72 -12.21 46.37
C ALA A 45 -16.99 -11.07 45.62
N ASP A 46 -16.89 -11.21 44.33
CA ASP A 46 -15.99 -10.59 43.36
C ASP A 46 -15.82 -9.04 43.33
N ASP A 47 -16.50 -8.29 44.19
CA ASP A 47 -16.50 -6.82 44.11
C ASP A 47 -16.16 -6.07 45.40
N ILE A 48 -15.83 -6.78 46.49
CA ILE A 48 -15.59 -6.17 47.80
C ILE A 48 -14.11 -6.24 48.17
N SER A 49 -13.47 -5.11 48.39
CA SER A 49 -12.12 -5.06 48.96
C SER A 49 -12.15 -5.32 50.46
N VAL A 50 -11.24 -6.14 50.95
CA VAL A 50 -11.25 -6.62 52.35
C VAL A 50 -9.93 -6.32 53.05
N ALA A 51 -9.98 -5.71 54.23
CA ALA A 51 -8.84 -5.67 55.13
C ALA A 51 -9.00 -6.72 56.24
N TYR A 52 -8.09 -7.67 56.27
CA TYR A 52 -8.06 -8.71 57.32
C TYR A 52 -7.24 -8.25 58.52
N LEU A 53 -7.86 -8.19 59.70
CA LEU A 53 -7.13 -8.04 60.96
C LEU A 53 -6.70 -9.41 61.45
N VAL A 54 -5.41 -9.65 61.60
CA VAL A 54 -4.86 -10.93 62.03
C VAL A 54 -3.91 -10.72 63.20
N GLU A 55 -4.08 -11.51 64.30
CA GLU A 55 -3.14 -11.45 65.43
C GLU A 55 -1.83 -12.16 65.09
N ALA A 56 -0.69 -11.55 65.47
CA ALA A 56 0.64 -12.09 65.22
C ALA A 56 0.81 -13.51 65.80
N GLU A 57 0.23 -13.77 66.97
CA GLU A 57 0.22 -15.08 67.59
C GLU A 57 -0.46 -16.15 66.73
N ARG A 58 -1.53 -15.80 66.01
CA ARG A 58 -2.21 -16.72 65.09
C ARG A 58 -1.39 -17.00 63.82
N LEU A 59 -0.69 -16.02 63.32
CA LEU A 59 0.26 -16.23 62.23
C LEU A 59 1.40 -17.15 62.70
N ALA A 60 1.93 -16.92 63.91
CA ALA A 60 2.98 -17.77 64.50
C ALA A 60 2.49 -19.22 64.71
N ALA A 61 1.20 -19.44 65.08
CA ALA A 61 0.59 -20.75 65.23
C ALA A 61 0.48 -21.57 63.93
N LEU A 62 0.60 -20.94 62.75
CA LEU A 62 0.65 -21.64 61.45
C LEU A 62 1.94 -22.47 61.28
N GLY A 63 2.99 -22.21 62.13
CA GLY A 63 4.24 -22.96 62.14
C GLY A 63 5.39 -22.24 61.42
N PRO A 64 6.22 -22.94 60.63
CA PRO A 64 7.43 -22.36 60.04
C PRO A 64 7.16 -21.16 59.15
N ARG A 65 8.12 -20.19 59.12
CA ARG A 65 8.06 -18.95 58.31
C ARG A 65 7.49 -19.15 56.90
N LYS A 66 7.87 -20.25 56.20
CA LYS A 66 7.35 -20.55 54.86
C LYS A 66 5.84 -20.73 54.79
N LYS A 67 5.21 -21.30 55.85
CA LYS A 67 3.76 -21.49 55.88
C LYS A 67 3.02 -20.18 56.14
N ILE A 68 3.62 -19.29 56.92
CA ILE A 68 3.04 -17.98 57.22
C ILE A 68 3.12 -17.09 55.95
N VAL A 69 4.29 -17.05 55.29
CA VAL A 69 4.42 -16.35 54.01
C VAL A 69 3.43 -16.89 53.00
N HIS A 70 3.32 -18.19 52.84
CA HIS A 70 2.34 -18.79 51.92
C HIS A 70 0.88 -18.44 52.25
N ALA A 71 0.52 -18.35 53.51
CA ALA A 71 -0.84 -17.94 53.92
C ALA A 71 -1.10 -16.46 53.60
N LEU A 72 -0.08 -15.58 53.75
CA LEU A 72 -0.16 -14.17 53.36
C LEU A 72 -0.21 -14.00 51.84
N GLU A 73 0.60 -14.75 51.10
CA GLU A 73 0.55 -14.79 49.62
C GLU A 73 -0.82 -15.24 49.09
N LEU A 74 -1.50 -16.17 49.76
CA LEU A 74 -2.85 -16.60 49.39
C LEU A 74 -3.88 -15.47 49.56
N ILE A 75 -3.71 -14.64 50.60
CA ILE A 75 -4.56 -13.45 50.80
C ILE A 75 -4.24 -12.38 49.75
N GLU A 76 -2.97 -12.20 49.43
CA GLU A 76 -2.50 -11.21 48.46
C GLU A 76 -2.85 -11.57 47.01
N ARG A 77 -2.99 -12.86 46.68
CA ARG A 77 -3.53 -13.31 45.40
C ARG A 77 -4.96 -12.87 45.14
N ASP A 78 -5.69 -12.56 46.22
CA ASP A 78 -6.90 -11.79 46.14
C ASP A 78 -6.51 -10.31 46.03
N GLU A 79 -6.48 -9.78 44.80
CA GLU A 79 -6.09 -8.40 44.45
C GLU A 79 -6.91 -7.34 45.21
N HIS A 80 -7.95 -7.77 45.86
CA HIS A 80 -8.88 -6.97 46.66
C HIS A 80 -8.68 -7.12 48.17
N ALA A 81 -7.64 -7.83 48.61
CA ALA A 81 -7.39 -8.09 50.01
C ALA A 81 -6.11 -7.41 50.53
N ALA A 82 -6.13 -7.00 51.80
CA ALA A 82 -4.99 -6.47 52.51
C ALA A 82 -4.94 -7.04 53.91
N THR A 83 -3.74 -7.34 54.44
CA THR A 83 -3.56 -7.87 55.78
C THR A 83 -3.05 -6.78 56.71
N ILE A 84 -3.72 -6.60 57.85
CA ILE A 84 -3.28 -5.75 58.97
C ILE A 84 -2.97 -6.67 60.15
N VAL A 85 -1.75 -6.61 60.65
CA VAL A 85 -1.33 -7.49 61.76
C VAL A 85 -1.42 -6.75 63.09
N VAL A 86 -2.05 -7.42 64.08
CA VAL A 86 -2.12 -6.93 65.45
C VAL A 86 -1.11 -7.70 66.30
N ALA A 87 -0.22 -7.00 66.98
CA ALA A 87 0.87 -7.60 67.78
C ALA A 87 1.06 -6.96 69.13
N GLU A 88 1.68 -7.71 70.10
CA GLU A 88 2.17 -7.17 71.33
C GLU A 88 3.53 -6.44 71.12
N PRO A 89 3.82 -5.38 71.88
CA PRO A 89 5.14 -4.72 71.80
C PRO A 89 6.25 -5.72 72.16
N GLY A 90 7.22 -5.89 71.25
CA GLY A 90 8.34 -6.80 71.41
C GLY A 90 8.11 -8.25 70.96
N ASP A 91 6.99 -8.53 70.28
CA ASP A 91 6.76 -9.84 69.66
C ASP A 91 7.81 -10.16 68.60
N ALA A 92 8.53 -11.28 68.76
CA ALA A 92 9.56 -11.74 67.85
C ALA A 92 9.04 -11.96 66.39
N THR A 93 7.77 -12.28 66.23
CA THR A 93 7.07 -12.44 64.94
C THR A 93 7.04 -11.13 64.16
N MET A 94 6.94 -9.97 64.86
CA MET A 94 6.98 -8.64 64.25
C MET A 94 8.28 -8.36 63.52
N MET A 95 9.42 -8.75 64.08
CA MET A 95 10.73 -8.32 63.53
C MET A 95 11.00 -8.80 62.11
N TRP A 96 10.54 -10.00 61.74
CA TRP A 96 10.75 -10.54 60.41
C TRP A 96 9.56 -10.34 59.48
N LEU A 97 8.32 -10.22 60.03
CA LEU A 97 7.15 -9.89 59.23
C LEU A 97 7.15 -8.41 58.81
N ALA A 98 7.82 -7.52 59.55
CA ALA A 98 7.96 -6.10 59.19
C ALA A 98 8.70 -5.87 57.88
N GLU A 99 9.50 -6.84 57.43
CA GLU A 99 10.18 -6.81 56.11
C GLU A 99 9.33 -7.43 55.00
N SER A 100 8.10 -7.82 55.26
CA SER A 100 7.21 -8.45 54.29
C SER A 100 6.33 -7.45 53.61
N ASP A 101 6.39 -7.42 52.26
CA ASP A 101 5.53 -6.59 51.41
C ASP A 101 4.05 -6.99 51.45
N HIS A 102 3.74 -8.12 52.07
CA HIS A 102 2.37 -8.70 52.18
C HIS A 102 1.52 -8.11 53.29
N ILE A 103 2.03 -7.12 54.06
CA ILE A 103 1.35 -6.52 55.20
C ILE A 103 1.09 -5.03 54.93
N ALA A 104 -0.20 -4.69 54.89
CA ALA A 104 -0.65 -3.31 54.64
C ALA A 104 -0.54 -2.39 55.88
N GLY A 105 -0.40 -2.95 57.09
CA GLY A 105 -0.25 -2.17 58.30
C GLY A 105 -0.08 -2.97 59.57
N TRP A 106 0.35 -2.32 60.63
CA TRP A 106 0.63 -2.87 61.93
C TRP A 106 -0.15 -2.14 63.02
N LEU A 107 -0.67 -2.89 63.97
CA LEU A 107 -1.36 -2.37 65.13
C LEU A 107 -0.73 -2.99 66.38
N LEU A 108 -0.30 -2.14 67.32
CA LEU A 108 0.26 -2.60 68.60
C LEU A 108 -0.79 -2.52 69.71
N ARG A 109 -0.78 -3.51 70.62
CA ARG A 109 -1.58 -3.50 71.82
C ARG A 109 -0.95 -2.61 72.93
N PRO A 110 -1.73 -1.91 73.77
CA PRO A 110 -3.19 -1.85 73.73
C PRO A 110 -3.69 -1.09 72.50
N LEU A 111 -4.77 -1.57 71.86
CA LEU A 111 -5.33 -0.97 70.65
C LEU A 111 -5.89 0.44 70.94
N ASP A 112 -5.31 1.43 70.33
CA ASP A 112 -5.86 2.79 70.28
C ASP A 112 -6.80 2.96 69.08
N ALA A 113 -7.99 3.43 69.31
CA ALA A 113 -9.02 3.55 68.28
C ALA A 113 -8.57 4.47 67.12
N ALA A 114 -7.82 5.51 67.41
CA ALA A 114 -7.35 6.42 66.38
C ALA A 114 -6.28 5.78 65.48
N ALA A 115 -5.35 5.03 66.08
CA ALA A 115 -4.33 4.26 65.36
C ALA A 115 -4.95 3.17 64.46
N VAL A 116 -5.93 2.43 64.98
CA VAL A 116 -6.65 1.39 64.19
C VAL A 116 -7.38 1.99 63.01
N ILE A 117 -8.13 3.08 63.21
CA ILE A 117 -8.85 3.73 62.12
C ILE A 117 -7.85 4.28 61.09
N ALA A 118 -6.75 4.92 61.51
CA ALA A 118 -5.75 5.44 60.60
C ALA A 118 -5.13 4.33 59.73
N THR A 119 -4.80 3.18 60.34
CA THR A 119 -4.23 2.00 59.62
C THR A 119 -5.26 1.39 58.65
N ILE A 120 -6.52 1.26 59.05
CA ILE A 120 -7.59 0.75 58.19
C ILE A 120 -7.85 1.71 57.02
N VAL A 121 -7.87 3.02 57.28
CA VAL A 121 -8.04 4.06 56.22
C VAL A 121 -6.86 4.05 55.24
N ALA A 122 -5.62 3.81 55.75
CA ALA A 122 -4.45 3.67 54.87
C ALA A 122 -4.55 2.40 54.00
N ALA A 123 -4.92 1.24 54.56
CA ALA A 123 -5.15 0.01 53.80
C ALA A 123 -6.26 0.16 52.75
N ARG A 124 -7.36 0.80 53.11
CA ARG A 124 -8.47 1.13 52.19
C ARG A 124 -7.99 2.01 51.02
N ARG A 125 -7.17 3.05 51.31
CA ARG A 125 -6.60 3.92 50.27
C ARG A 125 -5.69 3.13 49.33
N MET A 126 -4.81 2.28 49.87
CA MET A 126 -3.90 1.44 49.11
C MET A 126 -4.68 0.50 48.16
N LEU A 127 -5.72 -0.19 48.67
CA LEU A 127 -6.56 -1.09 47.84
C LEU A 127 -7.32 -0.33 46.74
N ARG A 128 -7.79 0.88 47.03
CA ARG A 128 -8.44 1.73 46.04
C ARG A 128 -7.46 2.14 44.94
N ASP A 129 -6.26 2.63 45.32
CA ASP A 129 -5.24 3.11 44.37
C ASP A 129 -4.72 1.92 43.51
N ARG A 130 -4.62 0.71 44.08
CA ARG A 130 -4.29 -0.52 43.34
C ARG A 130 -5.36 -0.87 42.30
N ARG A 131 -6.65 -0.90 42.71
CA ARG A 131 -7.77 -1.11 41.77
C ARG A 131 -7.82 -0.10 40.63
N GLU A 132 -7.54 1.16 40.94
CA GLU A 132 -7.52 2.22 39.95
C GLU A 132 -6.35 2.02 38.95
N ALA A 133 -5.16 1.62 39.45
CA ALA A 133 -4.02 1.29 38.62
C ALA A 133 -4.28 0.07 37.72
N GLU A 134 -4.90 -0.99 38.25
CA GLU A 134 -5.29 -2.19 37.48
C GLU A 134 -6.27 -1.84 36.37
N ARG A 135 -7.35 -1.10 36.68
CA ARG A 135 -8.30 -0.60 35.66
C ARG A 135 -7.63 0.23 34.57
N MET A 136 -6.69 1.08 34.97
CA MET A 136 -5.93 1.90 34.02
C MET A 136 -5.02 1.02 33.14
N SER A 137 -4.40 -0.01 33.73
CA SER A 137 -3.58 -0.98 32.99
C SER A 137 -4.39 -1.78 31.99
N ASP A 138 -5.53 -2.34 32.41
CA ASP A 138 -6.44 -3.11 31.53
C ASP A 138 -6.97 -2.24 30.39
N MET A 139 -7.32 -0.99 30.69
CA MET A 139 -7.78 -0.03 29.71
C MET A 139 -6.66 0.33 28.71
N ALA A 140 -5.43 0.51 29.19
CA ALA A 140 -4.27 0.78 28.33
C ALA A 140 -3.94 -0.41 27.42
N GLU A 141 -4.00 -1.63 27.95
CA GLU A 141 -3.79 -2.86 27.17
C GLU A 141 -4.85 -3.04 26.09
N ALA A 142 -6.14 -2.86 26.45
CA ALA A 142 -7.24 -2.90 25.48
C ALA A 142 -7.08 -1.85 24.37
N MET A 143 -6.65 -0.64 24.73
CA MET A 143 -6.41 0.44 23.78
C MET A 143 -5.20 0.18 22.88
N SER A 144 -4.13 -0.43 23.41
CA SER A 144 -2.96 -0.86 22.64
C SER A 144 -3.35 -1.92 21.60
N LEU A 145 -4.09 -2.95 22.02
CA LEU A 145 -4.55 -4.02 21.13
C LEU A 145 -5.44 -3.49 20.00
N GLU A 146 -6.34 -2.55 20.30
CA GLU A 146 -7.18 -1.89 19.30
C GLU A 146 -6.35 -1.07 18.28
N THR A 147 -5.34 -0.36 18.78
CA THR A 147 -4.42 0.41 17.93
C THR A 147 -3.61 -0.50 17.01
N ASP A 148 -3.05 -1.59 17.54
CA ASP A 148 -2.27 -2.56 16.76
C ASP A 148 -3.14 -3.22 15.67
N ARG A 149 -4.40 -3.50 16.00
CA ARG A 149 -5.37 -4.02 15.01
C ARG A 149 -5.64 -3.02 13.89
N LEU A 150 -5.88 -1.75 14.21
CA LEU A 150 -6.08 -0.70 13.20
C LEU A 150 -4.83 -0.49 12.32
N LEU A 151 -3.63 -0.51 12.91
CA LEU A 151 -2.38 -0.42 12.16
C LEU A 151 -2.21 -1.60 11.20
N SER A 152 -2.48 -2.82 11.65
CA SER A 152 -2.39 -4.02 10.80
C SER A 152 -3.37 -3.97 9.61
N ILE A 153 -4.58 -3.47 9.84
CA ILE A 153 -5.58 -3.25 8.79
C ILE A 153 -5.07 -2.20 7.79
N GLY A 154 -4.53 -1.07 8.26
CA GLY A 154 -3.97 -0.03 7.39
C GLY A 154 -2.86 -0.55 6.47
N VAL A 155 -1.96 -1.37 7.00
CA VAL A 155 -0.92 -2.05 6.22
C VAL A 155 -1.54 -2.98 5.17
N ALA A 156 -2.53 -3.79 5.55
CA ALA A 156 -3.20 -4.71 4.64
C ALA A 156 -3.94 -3.98 3.51
N LEU A 157 -4.64 -2.87 3.81
CA LEU A 157 -5.31 -2.04 2.81
C LEU A 157 -4.30 -1.41 1.83
N SER A 158 -3.19 -0.89 2.34
CA SER A 158 -2.14 -0.26 1.50
C SER A 158 -1.39 -1.26 0.63
N ALA A 159 -1.29 -2.54 1.05
CA ALA A 159 -0.60 -3.59 0.31
C ALA A 159 -1.46 -4.24 -0.77
N GLU A 160 -2.79 -4.11 -0.73
CA GLU A 160 -3.69 -4.76 -1.68
C GLU A 160 -3.61 -4.09 -3.05
N ARG A 161 -3.27 -4.89 -4.06
CA ARG A 161 -3.12 -4.42 -5.45
C ARG A 161 -4.40 -4.49 -6.27
N ASN A 162 -5.32 -5.39 -5.89
CA ASN A 162 -6.59 -5.57 -6.59
C ASN A 162 -7.65 -4.64 -5.99
N ILE A 163 -8.17 -3.72 -6.79
CA ILE A 163 -9.15 -2.71 -6.35
C ILE A 163 -10.44 -3.34 -5.80
N SER A 164 -10.92 -4.42 -6.42
CA SER A 164 -12.14 -5.11 -5.94
C SER A 164 -11.91 -5.75 -4.57
N LYS A 165 -10.76 -6.39 -4.37
CA LYS A 165 -10.39 -6.94 -3.06
C LYS A 165 -10.17 -5.85 -2.01
N LEU A 166 -9.62 -4.69 -2.41
CA LEU A 166 -9.49 -3.54 -1.52
C LEU A 166 -10.86 -3.07 -1.02
N HIS A 167 -11.86 -2.95 -1.92
CA HIS A 167 -13.23 -2.59 -1.54
C HIS A 167 -13.84 -3.60 -0.56
N GLU A 168 -13.68 -4.90 -0.84
CA GLU A 168 -14.14 -5.99 0.04
C GLU A 168 -13.50 -5.93 1.43
N LEU A 169 -12.17 -5.72 1.48
CA LEU A 169 -11.41 -5.61 2.73
C LEU A 169 -11.84 -4.40 3.56
N ILE A 170 -12.08 -3.24 2.94
CA ILE A 170 -12.57 -2.04 3.63
C ILE A 170 -13.89 -2.34 4.32
N VAL A 171 -14.88 -2.86 3.60
CA VAL A 171 -16.21 -3.13 4.15
C VAL A 171 -16.16 -4.23 5.20
N ARG A 172 -15.40 -5.29 4.96
CA ARG A 172 -15.26 -6.41 5.91
C ARG A 172 -14.67 -5.94 7.24
N ASN A 173 -13.54 -5.22 7.20
CA ASN A 173 -12.92 -4.71 8.42
C ASN A 173 -13.82 -3.70 9.14
N ALA A 174 -14.53 -2.83 8.42
CA ALA A 174 -15.49 -1.91 9.00
C ALA A 174 -16.59 -2.64 9.78
N ARG A 175 -17.14 -3.71 9.19
CA ARG A 175 -18.17 -4.55 9.82
C ARG A 175 -17.65 -5.33 11.03
N GLU A 176 -16.48 -5.95 10.90
CA GLU A 176 -15.85 -6.72 12.00
C GLU A 176 -15.52 -5.84 13.20
N LEU A 177 -14.93 -4.66 12.99
CA LEU A 177 -14.58 -3.73 14.06
C LEU A 177 -15.79 -3.20 14.83
N THR A 178 -16.91 -2.98 14.12
CA THR A 178 -18.14 -2.40 14.69
C THR A 178 -19.22 -3.44 14.97
N ARG A 179 -18.97 -4.70 14.65
CA ARG A 179 -19.94 -5.81 14.74
C ARG A 179 -21.20 -5.56 13.91
N ALA A 180 -21.08 -4.87 12.78
CA ALA A 180 -22.19 -4.60 11.87
C ALA A 180 -22.57 -5.85 11.05
N ASP A 181 -23.87 -6.11 10.88
CA ASP A 181 -24.38 -7.21 10.06
C ASP A 181 -24.22 -6.93 8.57
N GLY A 182 -24.48 -5.72 8.13
CA GLY A 182 -24.34 -5.26 6.75
C GLY A 182 -23.39 -4.08 6.62
N GLY A 183 -22.72 -4.00 5.47
CA GLY A 183 -21.87 -2.88 5.12
C GLY A 183 -21.86 -2.62 3.61
N SER A 184 -21.73 -1.36 3.23
CA SER A 184 -21.69 -0.92 1.84
C SER A 184 -20.62 0.15 1.67
N LEU A 185 -19.96 0.12 0.52
CA LEU A 185 -18.99 1.12 0.09
C LEU A 185 -19.52 1.87 -1.11
N PHE A 186 -19.56 3.18 -1.01
CA PHE A 186 -19.88 4.09 -2.09
C PHE A 186 -18.66 4.96 -2.41
N LEU A 187 -18.36 5.13 -3.69
CA LEU A 187 -17.25 5.98 -4.16
C LEU A 187 -17.82 7.21 -4.87
N VAL A 188 -17.20 8.35 -4.65
CA VAL A 188 -17.51 9.59 -5.37
C VAL A 188 -16.72 9.59 -6.68
N GLU A 189 -17.42 9.65 -7.80
CA GLU A 189 -16.82 9.66 -9.15
C GLU A 189 -17.38 10.81 -9.96
N LYS A 190 -16.55 11.38 -10.83
CA LYS A 190 -17.00 12.37 -11.80
C LYS A 190 -17.71 11.68 -12.95
N GLY A 191 -18.97 12.04 -13.21
CA GLY A 191 -19.68 11.60 -14.39
C GLY A 191 -19.13 12.24 -15.67
N GLU A 192 -19.48 11.68 -16.83
CA GLU A 192 -19.12 12.22 -18.15
C GLU A 192 -19.64 13.64 -18.37
N ASP A 193 -20.71 14.02 -17.67
CA ASP A 193 -21.34 15.33 -17.67
C ASP A 193 -20.66 16.34 -16.71
N GLY A 194 -19.58 15.93 -16.03
CA GLY A 194 -18.84 16.73 -15.05
C GLY A 194 -19.53 16.85 -13.69
N THR A 195 -20.68 16.18 -13.48
CA THR A 195 -21.36 16.13 -12.18
C THR A 195 -20.82 14.96 -11.34
N ASP A 196 -20.69 15.17 -10.03
CA ASP A 196 -20.28 14.10 -9.12
C ASP A 196 -21.44 13.11 -8.92
N LYS A 197 -21.11 11.81 -8.91
CA LYS A 197 -22.04 10.69 -8.74
C LYS A 197 -21.52 9.74 -7.68
N LEU A 198 -22.41 8.97 -7.06
CA LEU A 198 -22.05 7.89 -6.14
C LEU A 198 -22.09 6.55 -6.89
N ARG A 199 -20.93 5.89 -7.00
CA ARG A 199 -20.88 4.51 -7.46
C ARG A 199 -20.98 3.56 -6.28
N PHE A 200 -21.94 2.67 -6.31
CA PHE A 200 -22.10 1.60 -5.33
C PHE A 200 -21.05 0.50 -5.65
N ALA A 201 -19.94 0.51 -4.92
CA ALA A 201 -18.80 -0.35 -5.23
C ALA A 201 -19.02 -1.79 -4.76
N VAL A 202 -19.33 -1.98 -3.48
CA VAL A 202 -19.51 -3.32 -2.88
C VAL A 202 -20.50 -3.27 -1.72
N ALA A 203 -21.29 -4.36 -1.56
CA ALA A 203 -22.11 -4.61 -0.39
C ALA A 203 -21.78 -5.99 0.19
N GLN A 204 -21.84 -6.11 1.51
CA GLN A 204 -21.68 -7.36 2.27
C GLN A 204 -22.77 -7.46 3.33
N THR A 205 -23.29 -8.67 3.56
CA THR A 205 -24.32 -8.94 4.58
C THR A 205 -24.08 -10.31 5.23
N GLY A 206 -24.11 -10.37 6.55
CA GLY A 206 -23.80 -11.59 7.30
C GLY A 206 -22.29 -11.90 7.41
N PRO A 207 -21.86 -12.76 8.34
CA PRO A 207 -20.45 -12.94 8.70
C PRO A 207 -19.58 -13.54 7.58
N ASN A 208 -20.16 -14.34 6.68
CA ASN A 208 -19.44 -15.10 5.64
C ASN A 208 -19.62 -14.55 4.23
N ASP A 209 -20.20 -13.37 4.06
CA ASP A 209 -20.40 -12.77 2.73
C ASP A 209 -19.09 -12.21 2.17
N ALA A 210 -18.65 -12.74 1.02
CA ALA A 210 -17.47 -12.25 0.30
C ALA A 210 -17.68 -10.86 -0.32
N GLY A 211 -18.93 -10.45 -0.48
CA GLY A 211 -19.31 -9.17 -1.06
C GLY A 211 -19.83 -9.28 -2.50
N THR A 212 -20.84 -8.47 -2.79
CA THR A 212 -21.41 -8.31 -4.13
C THR A 212 -21.02 -6.96 -4.70
N HIS A 213 -20.32 -6.98 -5.85
CA HIS A 213 -19.99 -5.77 -6.59
C HIS A 213 -21.18 -5.36 -7.45
N LEU A 214 -21.80 -4.24 -7.14
CA LEU A 214 -23.05 -3.82 -7.79
C LEU A 214 -22.81 -2.88 -8.98
N GLY A 215 -21.79 -2.02 -8.92
CA GLY A 215 -21.45 -1.09 -10.00
C GLY A 215 -22.54 -0.05 -10.34
N ALA A 216 -23.65 -0.05 -9.59
CA ALA A 216 -24.75 0.88 -9.81
C ALA A 216 -24.32 2.32 -9.53
N VAL A 217 -24.62 3.23 -10.46
CA VAL A 217 -24.36 4.65 -10.31
C VAL A 217 -25.62 5.35 -9.81
N LEU A 218 -25.51 6.02 -8.68
CA LEU A 218 -26.59 6.74 -8.03
C LEU A 218 -26.34 8.25 -8.14
N PRO A 219 -27.38 9.07 -8.25
CA PRO A 219 -27.20 10.52 -8.21
C PRO A 219 -26.71 10.94 -6.82
N LEU A 220 -25.70 11.83 -6.78
CA LEU A 220 -25.21 12.42 -5.55
C LEU A 220 -26.19 13.50 -5.07
N THR A 221 -27.08 13.13 -4.16
CA THR A 221 -28.10 14.03 -3.61
C THR A 221 -28.20 13.90 -2.10
N ARG A 222 -28.61 14.95 -1.40
CA ARG A 222 -28.88 14.91 0.05
C ARG A 222 -30.06 14.00 0.42
N ALA A 223 -30.87 13.58 -0.55
CA ALA A 223 -32.05 12.77 -0.29
C ALA A 223 -31.72 11.34 0.23
N SER A 224 -30.56 10.78 -0.06
CA SER A 224 -30.09 9.51 0.51
C SER A 224 -29.12 9.75 1.66
N VAL A 225 -29.06 8.84 2.64
CA VAL A 225 -28.13 8.97 3.79
C VAL A 225 -26.67 9.01 3.31
N ALA A 226 -26.29 8.12 2.40
CA ALA A 226 -24.94 8.09 1.83
C ALA A 226 -24.62 9.38 1.05
N GLY A 227 -25.57 9.87 0.25
CA GLY A 227 -25.39 11.12 -0.49
C GLY A 227 -25.33 12.35 0.41
N TYR A 228 -26.09 12.38 1.49
CA TYR A 228 -25.99 13.43 2.50
C TYR A 228 -24.59 13.49 3.10
N VAL A 229 -24.06 12.35 3.58
CA VAL A 229 -22.72 12.25 4.15
C VAL A 229 -21.64 12.61 3.13
N ALA A 230 -21.77 12.17 1.88
CA ALA A 230 -20.83 12.51 0.82
C ALA A 230 -20.80 14.01 0.49
N LEU A 231 -21.91 14.73 0.67
CA LEU A 231 -22.00 16.17 0.40
C LEU A 231 -21.69 17.06 1.60
N SER A 232 -22.09 16.63 2.82
CA SER A 232 -21.87 17.43 4.06
C SER A 232 -20.53 17.12 4.70
N GLY A 233 -20.07 15.88 4.60
CA GLY A 233 -18.92 15.38 5.33
C GLY A 233 -19.19 15.10 6.80
N ASP A 234 -20.45 15.17 7.23
CA ASP A 234 -20.88 14.87 8.60
C ASP A 234 -21.09 13.38 8.79
N VAL A 235 -20.77 12.87 9.96
CA VAL A 235 -21.11 11.50 10.35
C VAL A 235 -22.59 11.41 10.71
N VAL A 236 -23.26 10.37 10.23
CA VAL A 236 -24.66 10.12 10.56
C VAL A 236 -24.80 8.80 11.31
N ARG A 237 -25.37 8.87 12.53
CA ARG A 237 -25.77 7.69 13.33
C ARG A 237 -27.29 7.69 13.50
N ILE A 238 -27.91 6.61 13.11
CA ILE A 238 -29.36 6.41 13.14
C ILE A 238 -29.66 5.21 14.02
N PRO A 239 -30.34 5.36 15.15
CA PRO A 239 -30.74 4.25 16.01
C PRO A 239 -31.76 3.31 15.33
N ASP A 240 -32.71 3.87 14.58
CA ASP A 240 -33.67 3.13 13.76
C ASP A 240 -33.91 3.85 12.41
N ALA A 241 -33.55 3.17 11.31
CA ALA A 241 -33.66 3.73 9.97
C ALA A 241 -35.12 3.95 9.51
N TYR A 242 -36.09 3.32 10.16
CA TYR A 242 -37.52 3.50 9.89
C TYR A 242 -38.14 4.67 10.69
N GLU A 243 -37.42 5.16 11.70
CA GLU A 243 -37.84 6.26 12.57
C GLU A 243 -37.14 7.60 12.25
N ILE A 244 -36.53 7.72 11.06
CA ILE A 244 -35.91 8.98 10.62
C ILE A 244 -37.00 10.07 10.55
N PRO A 245 -36.83 11.20 11.28
CA PRO A 245 -37.81 12.29 11.29
C PRO A 245 -38.08 12.86 9.90
N ASP A 246 -39.33 13.26 9.63
CA ASP A 246 -39.68 13.90 8.37
C ASP A 246 -38.97 15.24 8.13
N THR A 247 -38.44 15.85 9.17
CA THR A 247 -37.65 17.08 9.10
C THR A 247 -36.20 16.85 8.66
N SER A 248 -35.73 15.58 8.60
CA SER A 248 -34.35 15.28 8.19
C SER A 248 -34.17 15.54 6.70
N GLU A 249 -32.98 15.98 6.29
CA GLU A 249 -32.64 16.23 4.88
C GLU A 249 -32.52 14.94 4.06
N TYR A 250 -32.32 13.81 4.73
CA TYR A 250 -32.15 12.48 4.12
C TYR A 250 -33.27 11.52 4.49
N ARG A 251 -33.44 10.48 3.68
CA ARG A 251 -34.42 9.40 3.87
C ARG A 251 -33.75 8.04 3.71
N PHE A 252 -34.29 7.03 4.40
CA PHE A 252 -33.92 5.64 4.18
C PHE A 252 -34.81 5.00 3.11
N ASN A 253 -34.18 4.35 2.12
CA ASN A 253 -34.90 3.63 1.08
C ASN A 253 -35.16 2.18 1.51
N GLN A 254 -36.42 1.86 1.82
CA GLN A 254 -36.87 0.54 2.30
C GLN A 254 -37.01 -0.51 1.18
N SER A 255 -36.67 -0.21 -0.07
CA SER A 255 -36.89 -1.13 -1.21
C SER A 255 -36.11 -2.42 -1.06
N PHE A 256 -34.83 -2.31 -0.61
CA PHE A 256 -33.99 -3.48 -0.37
C PHE A 256 -34.57 -4.38 0.71
N ASP A 257 -34.97 -3.82 1.84
CA ASP A 257 -35.55 -4.55 2.96
C ASP A 257 -36.81 -5.32 2.55
N LYS A 258 -37.70 -4.64 1.81
CA LYS A 258 -38.95 -5.24 1.31
C LYS A 258 -38.73 -6.36 0.30
N GLN A 259 -37.71 -6.24 -0.55
CA GLN A 259 -37.40 -7.26 -1.57
C GLN A 259 -36.72 -8.50 -0.96
N ASN A 260 -35.90 -8.31 0.09
CA ASN A 260 -35.07 -9.38 0.65
C ASN A 260 -35.56 -9.89 2.00
N GLY A 261 -36.68 -9.39 2.52
CA GLY A 261 -37.17 -9.76 3.85
C GLY A 261 -36.21 -9.34 4.96
N TYR A 262 -35.42 -8.29 4.72
CA TYR A 262 -34.43 -7.77 5.67
C TYR A 262 -35.04 -6.61 6.49
N ARG A 263 -34.45 -6.31 7.63
CA ARG A 263 -34.83 -5.18 8.47
C ARG A 263 -33.59 -4.37 8.82
N SER A 264 -33.40 -3.25 8.18
CA SER A 264 -32.36 -2.29 8.55
C SER A 264 -32.84 -1.47 9.75
N LYS A 265 -32.26 -1.72 10.92
CA LYS A 265 -32.57 -0.98 12.16
C LYS A 265 -31.52 0.08 12.43
N SER A 266 -30.44 -0.23 13.07
CA SER A 266 -29.39 0.76 13.32
C SER A 266 -28.51 0.98 12.07
N MET A 267 -28.10 2.22 11.87
CA MET A 267 -27.25 2.61 10.72
C MET A 267 -26.19 3.61 11.16
N MET A 268 -24.99 3.46 10.61
CA MET A 268 -23.92 4.44 10.75
C MET A 268 -23.27 4.67 9.40
N VAL A 269 -23.09 5.94 9.04
CA VAL A 269 -22.54 6.35 7.74
C VAL A 269 -21.44 7.37 7.97
N VAL A 270 -20.24 7.09 7.45
CA VAL A 270 -19.06 7.95 7.62
C VAL A 270 -18.41 8.28 6.27
N PRO A 271 -17.87 9.50 6.12
CA PRO A 271 -17.12 9.88 4.93
C PRO A 271 -15.71 9.26 4.94
N MET A 272 -15.21 8.85 3.78
CA MET A 272 -13.80 8.56 3.55
C MET A 272 -13.16 9.77 2.89
N ARG A 273 -12.04 10.22 3.43
CA ARG A 273 -11.32 11.39 2.95
C ARG A 273 -9.93 11.03 2.45
N ASP A 274 -9.49 11.71 1.41
CA ASP A 274 -8.11 11.64 0.91
C ASP A 274 -7.15 12.50 1.76
N HIS A 275 -5.90 12.60 1.32
CA HIS A 275 -4.87 13.40 1.98
C HIS A 275 -5.12 14.92 1.89
N GLU A 276 -5.93 15.38 0.94
CA GLU A 276 -6.35 16.79 0.79
C GLU A 276 -7.65 17.09 1.56
N ASN A 277 -8.17 16.11 2.33
CA ASN A 277 -9.44 16.18 3.05
C ASN A 277 -10.68 16.22 2.15
N ALA A 278 -10.56 15.89 0.85
CA ALA A 278 -11.69 15.73 -0.04
C ALA A 278 -12.38 14.38 0.20
N ILE A 279 -13.69 14.33 0.01
CA ILE A 279 -14.47 13.09 0.20
C ILE A 279 -14.38 12.23 -1.05
N VAL A 280 -13.70 11.09 -0.95
CA VAL A 280 -13.53 10.11 -2.02
C VAL A 280 -14.58 9.01 -2.00
N GLY A 281 -15.32 8.88 -0.90
CA GLY A 281 -16.37 7.90 -0.75
C GLY A 281 -17.03 7.90 0.61
N VAL A 282 -17.91 6.93 0.82
CA VAL A 282 -18.71 6.78 2.05
C VAL A 282 -18.79 5.30 2.43
N ILE A 283 -18.59 5.01 3.71
CA ILE A 283 -18.86 3.68 4.29
C ILE A 283 -20.19 3.76 5.03
N GLN A 284 -21.13 2.88 4.67
CA GLN A 284 -22.41 2.72 5.34
C GLN A 284 -22.47 1.36 6.02
N LEU A 285 -22.72 1.34 7.31
CA LEU A 285 -22.89 0.13 8.13
C LEU A 285 -24.32 0.03 8.64
N ILE A 286 -24.82 -1.20 8.73
CA ILE A 286 -26.20 -1.49 9.13
C ILE A 286 -26.22 -2.61 10.17
N ASN A 287 -27.09 -2.47 11.18
CA ASN A 287 -27.43 -3.48 12.17
C ASN A 287 -26.22 -3.91 13.02
N ARG A 288 -25.84 -3.06 13.98
CA ARG A 288 -24.86 -3.41 15.02
C ARG A 288 -25.37 -4.56 15.90
N LYS A 289 -24.56 -5.62 16.00
CA LYS A 289 -24.89 -6.83 16.77
C LYS A 289 -24.07 -6.88 18.07
N PRO A 290 -24.50 -7.61 19.11
CA PRO A 290 -23.67 -7.88 20.27
C PRO A 290 -22.44 -8.74 19.90
N ASP A 291 -22.56 -9.64 18.92
CA ASP A 291 -21.50 -10.47 18.39
C ASP A 291 -21.52 -10.46 16.86
N PHE A 292 -20.32 -10.32 16.23
CA PHE A 292 -20.19 -10.32 14.77
C PHE A 292 -20.65 -11.62 14.12
N GLU A 293 -20.38 -12.76 14.75
CA GLU A 293 -20.73 -14.09 14.22
C GLU A 293 -22.24 -14.41 14.31
N LEU A 294 -23.01 -13.61 15.04
CA LEU A 294 -24.44 -13.78 15.12
C LEU A 294 -25.12 -13.53 13.76
N VAL A 295 -25.88 -14.50 13.26
CA VAL A 295 -26.63 -14.41 12.00
C VAL A 295 -28.04 -13.92 12.27
N LEU A 296 -28.44 -12.81 11.65
CA LEU A 296 -29.82 -12.29 11.71
C LEU A 296 -30.72 -13.05 10.75
N THR A 297 -31.61 -13.89 11.26
CA THR A 297 -32.45 -14.79 10.46
C THR A 297 -33.85 -14.26 10.17
N SER A 298 -34.28 -13.21 10.87
CA SER A 298 -35.63 -12.63 10.69
C SER A 298 -35.71 -11.17 11.15
N PRO A 299 -36.64 -10.38 10.61
CA PRO A 299 -36.91 -9.03 11.07
C PRO A 299 -37.24 -8.92 12.57
N THR A 300 -37.94 -9.89 13.12
CA THR A 300 -38.26 -9.94 14.57
C THR A 300 -37.02 -10.15 15.41
N MET A 301 -36.07 -10.99 14.99
CA MET A 301 -34.79 -11.14 15.65
C MET A 301 -33.97 -9.84 15.57
N THR A 302 -33.95 -9.18 14.42
CA THR A 302 -33.28 -7.89 14.25
C THR A 302 -33.80 -6.84 15.24
N GLU A 303 -35.13 -6.76 15.42
CA GLU A 303 -35.73 -5.83 16.39
C GLU A 303 -35.28 -6.11 17.82
N ALA A 304 -35.14 -7.39 18.19
CA ALA A 304 -34.80 -7.79 19.55
C ALA A 304 -33.31 -7.64 19.89
N VAL A 305 -32.42 -7.83 18.91
CA VAL A 305 -30.98 -8.04 19.16
C VAL A 305 -30.13 -6.87 18.69
N VAL A 306 -30.55 -6.15 17.64
CA VAL A 306 -29.75 -5.06 17.08
C VAL A 306 -29.73 -3.84 17.99
N GLU A 307 -28.53 -3.36 18.25
CA GLU A 307 -28.22 -2.21 19.09
C GLU A 307 -27.85 -0.97 18.25
N PRO A 308 -28.03 0.24 18.76
CA PRO A 308 -27.48 1.44 18.15
C PRO A 308 -25.94 1.43 18.12
N PHE A 309 -25.33 2.01 17.09
CA PHE A 309 -23.89 2.25 17.06
C PHE A 309 -23.47 3.26 18.14
N THR A 310 -22.34 2.99 18.77
CA THR A 310 -21.80 3.80 19.86
C THR A 310 -20.83 4.88 19.35
N SER A 311 -20.45 5.83 20.22
CA SER A 311 -19.40 6.81 19.90
C SER A 311 -18.03 6.15 19.70
N ARG A 312 -17.77 5.01 20.35
CA ARG A 312 -16.55 4.21 20.12
C ARG A 312 -16.55 3.61 18.70
N ASP A 313 -17.66 3.00 18.29
CA ASP A 313 -17.80 2.45 16.93
C ASP A 313 -17.57 3.56 15.88
N GLU A 314 -18.07 4.78 16.12
CA GLU A 314 -17.85 5.94 15.26
C GLU A 314 -16.35 6.30 15.17
N SER A 315 -15.64 6.40 16.31
CA SER A 315 -14.23 6.76 16.34
C SER A 315 -13.37 5.72 15.61
N VAL A 316 -13.63 4.44 15.82
CA VAL A 316 -12.94 3.33 15.17
C VAL A 316 -13.22 3.32 13.67
N LEU A 317 -14.48 3.51 13.27
CA LEU A 317 -14.84 3.54 11.85
C LEU A 317 -14.26 4.75 11.13
N LEU A 318 -14.20 5.93 11.76
CA LEU A 318 -13.54 7.11 11.20
C LEU A 318 -12.04 6.89 10.98
N SER A 319 -11.36 6.23 11.92
CA SER A 319 -9.94 5.87 11.77
C SER A 319 -9.73 4.93 10.58
N LEU A 320 -10.57 3.91 10.43
CA LEU A 320 -10.53 3.02 9.27
C LEU A 320 -10.87 3.76 7.97
N ALA A 321 -11.90 4.60 7.98
CA ALA A 321 -12.34 5.36 6.81
C ALA A 321 -11.24 6.31 6.29
N SER A 322 -10.48 6.92 7.19
CA SER A 322 -9.31 7.73 6.82
C SER A 322 -8.22 6.90 6.14
N GLN A 323 -7.88 5.73 6.70
CA GLN A 323 -6.89 4.82 6.08
C GLN A 323 -7.39 4.28 4.73
N ALA A 324 -8.67 3.95 4.63
CA ALA A 324 -9.30 3.48 3.41
C ALA A 324 -9.30 4.57 2.33
N GLY A 325 -9.60 5.82 2.68
CA GLY A 325 -9.56 6.96 1.77
C GLY A 325 -8.20 7.14 1.12
N VAL A 326 -7.13 7.15 1.94
CA VAL A 326 -5.75 7.24 1.46
C VAL A 326 -5.34 6.02 0.62
N ALA A 327 -5.76 4.80 1.01
CA ALA A 327 -5.45 3.60 0.23
C ALA A 327 -6.14 3.61 -1.15
N LEU A 328 -7.39 4.05 -1.23
CA LEU A 328 -8.13 4.20 -2.48
C LEU A 328 -7.52 5.27 -3.39
N GLU A 329 -7.13 6.41 -2.82
CA GLU A 329 -6.46 7.48 -3.55
C GLU A 329 -5.11 7.01 -4.12
N ASN A 330 -4.27 6.39 -3.30
CA ASN A 330 -2.98 5.83 -3.76
C ASN A 330 -3.19 4.84 -4.90
N LYS A 331 -4.22 4.01 -4.83
CA LYS A 331 -4.57 3.06 -5.90
C LYS A 331 -4.98 3.79 -7.18
N ALA A 332 -5.84 4.80 -7.10
CA ALA A 332 -6.27 5.61 -8.23
C ALA A 332 -5.10 6.37 -8.88
N LEU A 333 -4.18 6.90 -8.07
CA LEU A 333 -2.95 7.55 -8.56
C LEU A 333 -2.04 6.58 -9.31
N LEU A 334 -1.83 5.37 -8.78
CA LEU A 334 -1.03 4.34 -9.45
C LEU A 334 -1.65 3.92 -10.79
N GLU A 335 -2.96 3.75 -10.86
CA GLU A 335 -3.68 3.47 -12.12
C GLU A 335 -3.54 4.63 -13.11
N SER A 336 -3.68 5.88 -12.65
CA SER A 336 -3.48 7.06 -13.50
C SER A 336 -2.05 7.17 -14.05
N ILE A 337 -1.04 6.86 -13.23
CA ILE A 337 0.37 6.81 -13.68
C ILE A 337 0.55 5.74 -14.74
N GLN A 338 -0.04 4.55 -14.56
CA GLN A 338 0.02 3.48 -15.55
C GLN A 338 -0.64 3.88 -16.87
N ASP A 339 -1.82 4.50 -16.82
CA ASP A 339 -2.53 4.99 -18.00
C ASP A 339 -1.75 6.08 -18.74
N LEU A 340 -1.17 7.03 -18.01
CA LEU A 340 -0.30 8.07 -18.59
C LEU A 340 0.92 7.46 -19.27
N PHE A 341 1.55 6.47 -18.64
CA PHE A 341 2.70 5.78 -19.23
C PHE A 341 2.30 5.01 -20.51
N GLU A 342 1.16 4.32 -20.50
CA GLU A 342 0.65 3.66 -21.72
C GLU A 342 0.38 4.65 -22.85
N GLN A 343 -0.23 5.79 -22.53
CA GLN A 343 -0.46 6.86 -23.53
C GLN A 343 0.85 7.40 -24.07
N PHE A 344 1.84 7.62 -23.21
CA PHE A 344 3.18 8.03 -23.61
C PHE A 344 3.84 7.03 -24.56
N VAL A 345 3.79 5.71 -24.22
CA VAL A 345 4.33 4.65 -25.08
C VAL A 345 3.64 4.64 -26.44
N ARG A 346 2.30 4.69 -26.47
CA ARG A 346 1.51 4.73 -27.72
C ARG A 346 1.85 5.96 -28.58
N ALA A 347 1.96 7.14 -27.96
CA ALA A 347 2.32 8.36 -28.65
C ALA A 347 3.75 8.28 -29.25
N SER A 348 4.69 7.71 -28.49
CA SER A 348 6.07 7.49 -28.91
C SER A 348 6.16 6.54 -30.11
N VAL A 349 5.46 5.40 -30.06
CA VAL A 349 5.38 4.45 -31.17
C VAL A 349 4.80 5.13 -32.41
N LYS A 350 3.71 5.88 -32.26
CA LYS A 350 3.08 6.58 -33.37
C LYS A 350 4.00 7.64 -33.99
N ALA A 351 4.77 8.37 -33.18
CA ALA A 351 5.74 9.34 -33.66
C ALA A 351 6.85 8.69 -34.52
N ILE A 352 7.30 7.49 -34.13
CA ILE A 352 8.28 6.70 -34.89
C ILE A 352 7.68 6.23 -36.22
N GLU A 353 6.48 5.65 -36.19
CA GLU A 353 5.78 5.12 -37.36
C GLU A 353 5.45 6.20 -38.40
N VAL A 354 5.16 7.44 -37.98
CA VAL A 354 4.98 8.58 -38.88
C VAL A 354 6.27 8.91 -39.60
N ARG A 355 7.40 8.77 -38.91
CA ARG A 355 8.73 9.04 -39.47
C ARG A 355 9.23 7.90 -40.37
N ASP A 356 8.99 6.65 -39.98
CA ASP A 356 9.35 5.44 -40.72
C ASP A 356 8.07 4.75 -41.24
N LYS A 357 7.59 5.20 -42.39
CA LYS A 357 6.35 4.66 -43.00
C LYS A 357 6.41 3.14 -43.29
N SER A 358 7.62 2.57 -43.38
CA SER A 358 7.80 1.13 -43.62
C SER A 358 7.44 0.28 -42.40
N THR A 359 7.43 0.87 -41.22
CA THR A 359 7.18 0.20 -39.93
C THR A 359 5.76 0.40 -39.37
N GLN A 360 4.83 0.94 -40.16
CA GLN A 360 3.47 1.19 -39.72
C GLN A 360 2.80 -0.08 -39.17
N GLY A 361 2.38 -0.07 -37.90
CA GLY A 361 1.82 -1.19 -37.16
C GLY A 361 2.80 -2.34 -36.85
N HIS A 362 4.09 -2.19 -37.19
CA HIS A 362 5.11 -3.20 -36.88
C HIS A 362 5.30 -3.40 -35.40
N SER A 363 5.51 -2.32 -34.65
CA SER A 363 5.76 -2.38 -33.21
C SER A 363 4.60 -3.01 -32.45
N SER A 364 3.35 -2.73 -32.84
CA SER A 364 2.16 -3.38 -32.26
C SER A 364 2.13 -4.87 -32.52
N ARG A 365 2.39 -5.31 -33.77
CA ARG A 365 2.44 -6.73 -34.09
C ARG A 365 3.55 -7.47 -33.36
N VAL A 366 4.73 -6.85 -33.25
CA VAL A 366 5.85 -7.44 -32.48
C VAL A 366 5.46 -7.60 -31.01
N ALA A 367 4.85 -6.58 -30.40
CA ALA A 367 4.40 -6.66 -29.01
C ALA A 367 3.35 -7.75 -28.79
N GLU A 368 2.35 -7.86 -29.67
CA GLU A 368 1.31 -8.90 -29.60
C GLU A 368 1.92 -10.32 -29.71
N LEU A 369 2.84 -10.52 -30.67
CA LEU A 369 3.49 -11.81 -30.84
C LEU A 369 4.41 -12.17 -29.67
N THR A 370 5.15 -11.20 -29.12
CA THR A 370 6.03 -11.41 -27.98
C THR A 370 5.24 -11.81 -26.73
N VAL A 371 4.15 -11.11 -26.43
CA VAL A 371 3.28 -11.44 -25.31
C VAL A 371 2.58 -12.79 -25.52
N ALA A 372 2.09 -13.07 -26.73
CA ALA A 372 1.48 -14.37 -27.05
C ALA A 372 2.46 -15.54 -26.86
N GLN A 373 3.73 -15.37 -27.27
CA GLN A 373 4.77 -16.38 -27.04
C GLN A 373 5.07 -16.58 -25.55
N ALA A 374 5.12 -15.51 -24.76
CA ALA A 374 5.34 -15.60 -23.32
C ALA A 374 4.17 -16.31 -22.61
N ILE A 375 2.92 -16.01 -23.00
CA ILE A 375 1.73 -16.71 -22.49
C ILE A 375 1.76 -18.18 -22.89
N ALA A 376 2.13 -18.50 -24.13
CA ALA A 376 2.29 -19.90 -24.56
C ALA A 376 3.40 -20.63 -23.78
N ALA A 377 4.49 -19.94 -23.44
CA ALA A 377 5.54 -20.53 -22.61
C ALA A 377 5.04 -20.87 -21.20
N ASN A 378 4.13 -20.10 -20.61
CA ASN A 378 3.51 -20.40 -19.32
C ASN A 378 2.67 -21.68 -19.32
N THR A 379 2.30 -22.22 -20.48
CA THR A 379 1.53 -23.48 -20.60
C THR A 379 2.41 -24.71 -20.85
N VAL A 380 3.73 -24.53 -20.92
CA VAL A 380 4.67 -25.64 -21.18
C VAL A 380 4.98 -26.37 -19.88
N GLU A 381 4.57 -27.64 -19.78
CA GLU A 381 4.76 -28.48 -18.59
C GLU A 381 6.04 -29.33 -18.62
N ALA A 382 6.74 -29.41 -19.75
CA ALA A 382 7.93 -30.25 -19.89
C ALA A 382 8.98 -29.64 -20.84
N GLY A 383 10.25 -29.97 -20.64
CA GLY A 383 11.37 -29.53 -21.48
C GLY A 383 12.03 -28.25 -20.98
N LYS A 384 12.80 -27.59 -21.85
CA LYS A 384 13.65 -26.43 -21.47
C LYS A 384 12.89 -25.19 -20.95
N PHE A 385 11.60 -25.12 -21.22
CA PHE A 385 10.75 -23.96 -20.91
C PHE A 385 9.75 -24.26 -19.79
N ALA A 386 9.77 -25.46 -19.18
CA ALA A 386 8.84 -25.85 -18.13
C ALA A 386 8.93 -24.97 -16.85
N ASP A 387 10.12 -24.44 -16.58
CA ASP A 387 10.38 -23.60 -15.41
C ASP A 387 10.19 -22.10 -15.71
N LEU A 388 9.87 -21.72 -16.95
CA LEU A 388 9.60 -20.32 -17.31
C LEU A 388 8.19 -19.95 -16.93
N HIS A 389 8.09 -18.95 -16.06
CA HIS A 389 6.80 -18.39 -15.67
C HIS A 389 6.85 -16.86 -15.72
N PHE A 390 6.03 -16.28 -16.58
CA PHE A 390 5.86 -14.85 -16.73
C PHE A 390 4.57 -14.44 -16.01
N ASN A 391 4.69 -13.66 -14.93
CA ASN A 391 3.55 -13.05 -14.26
C ASN A 391 3.01 -11.86 -15.08
N GLU A 392 1.91 -11.27 -14.63
CA GLU A 392 1.27 -10.12 -15.31
C GLU A 392 2.21 -8.91 -15.46
N ASP A 393 3.06 -8.64 -14.47
CA ASP A 393 4.02 -7.54 -14.51
C ASP A 393 5.10 -7.81 -15.58
N ALA A 394 5.65 -9.02 -15.63
CA ALA A 394 6.62 -9.43 -16.65
C ALA A 394 6.05 -9.38 -18.07
N LEU A 395 4.80 -9.83 -18.25
CA LEU A 395 4.11 -9.73 -19.55
C LEU A 395 3.92 -8.27 -19.99
N ARG A 396 3.65 -7.37 -19.06
CA ARG A 396 3.51 -5.94 -19.31
C ARG A 396 4.86 -5.30 -19.69
N GLU A 397 5.92 -5.62 -18.95
CA GLU A 397 7.28 -5.16 -19.27
C GLU A 397 7.72 -5.62 -20.67
N MET A 398 7.48 -6.89 -21.00
CA MET A 398 7.77 -7.44 -22.34
C MET A 398 7.00 -6.71 -23.43
N ARG A 399 5.72 -6.39 -23.18
CA ARG A 399 4.91 -5.60 -24.12
C ARG A 399 5.49 -4.24 -24.36
N TYR A 400 5.89 -3.52 -23.31
CA TYR A 400 6.50 -2.18 -23.45
C TYR A 400 7.87 -2.25 -24.12
N ALA A 401 8.71 -3.21 -23.77
CA ALA A 401 9.98 -3.42 -24.41
C ALA A 401 9.82 -3.68 -25.91
N ALA A 402 8.86 -4.53 -26.29
CA ALA A 402 8.56 -4.82 -27.68
C ALA A 402 7.98 -3.61 -28.43
N LEU A 403 7.13 -2.81 -27.82
CA LEU A 403 6.60 -1.57 -28.41
C LEU A 403 7.70 -0.54 -28.66
N LEU A 404 8.66 -0.42 -27.74
CA LEU A 404 9.71 0.61 -27.75
C LEU A 404 11.03 0.13 -28.38
N HIS A 405 11.12 -1.11 -28.90
CA HIS A 405 12.38 -1.68 -29.40
C HIS A 405 13.06 -0.79 -30.45
N ASP A 406 12.28 -0.06 -31.22
CA ASP A 406 12.72 0.83 -32.30
C ASP A 406 12.81 2.31 -31.86
N PHE A 407 12.59 2.66 -30.58
CA PHE A 407 12.54 4.03 -30.08
C PHE A 407 13.83 4.81 -30.38
N GLY A 408 14.98 4.15 -30.39
CA GLY A 408 16.27 4.74 -30.73
C GLY A 408 16.34 5.39 -32.15
N LYS A 409 15.45 4.97 -33.05
CA LYS A 409 15.34 5.57 -34.39
C LYS A 409 15.01 7.07 -34.36
N VAL A 410 14.43 7.60 -33.29
CA VAL A 410 14.14 9.03 -33.11
C VAL A 410 15.41 9.89 -33.20
N ALA A 411 16.54 9.37 -32.74
CA ALA A 411 17.83 10.06 -32.76
C ALA A 411 18.55 9.98 -34.10
N VAL A 412 18.10 9.12 -35.03
CA VAL A 412 18.75 8.96 -36.35
C VAL A 412 18.32 10.10 -37.26
N PRO A 413 19.27 10.83 -37.93
CA PRO A 413 18.97 11.90 -38.88
C PRO A 413 18.09 11.43 -40.03
N GLU A 414 17.17 12.27 -40.51
CA GLU A 414 16.19 11.92 -41.55
C GLU A 414 16.81 11.52 -42.88
N TYR A 415 17.93 12.12 -43.24
CA TYR A 415 18.66 11.79 -44.47
C TYR A 415 19.24 10.37 -44.47
N ILE A 416 19.36 9.73 -43.28
CA ILE A 416 19.76 8.32 -43.16
C ILE A 416 18.53 7.40 -43.31
N PHE A 417 17.37 7.81 -42.80
CA PHE A 417 16.13 7.02 -42.89
C PHE A 417 15.56 6.98 -44.30
N GLY A 418 15.60 8.12 -45.02
CA GLY A 418 15.00 8.25 -46.34
C GLY A 418 15.86 7.67 -47.46
N LYS A 419 17.10 7.26 -47.19
CA LYS A 419 17.98 6.76 -48.24
C LYS A 419 17.55 5.38 -48.76
N ALA A 420 17.25 5.35 -50.06
CA ALA A 420 16.90 4.06 -50.72
C ALA A 420 18.12 3.15 -50.92
N LYS A 421 19.34 3.71 -50.87
CA LYS A 421 20.63 3.06 -51.06
C LYS A 421 21.57 3.40 -49.88
N LYS A 422 22.79 2.83 -49.88
CA LYS A 422 23.74 3.07 -48.76
C LYS A 422 24.18 4.52 -48.65
N LEU A 423 24.40 5.19 -49.75
CA LEU A 423 24.72 6.61 -49.76
C LEU A 423 23.45 7.48 -49.75
N PRO A 424 23.43 8.61 -49.03
CA PRO A 424 22.37 9.60 -49.16
C PRO A 424 22.25 10.17 -50.57
N ASP A 425 21.05 10.68 -50.90
CA ASP A 425 20.80 11.30 -52.22
C ASP A 425 21.80 12.43 -52.53
N GLY A 426 22.28 12.47 -53.75
CA GLY A 426 23.27 13.43 -54.23
C GLY A 426 24.73 13.11 -53.90
N LYS A 427 25.01 12.24 -52.92
CA LYS A 427 26.40 11.86 -52.60
C LYS A 427 27.04 11.04 -53.70
N LEU A 428 26.32 10.06 -54.28
CA LEU A 428 26.83 9.30 -55.42
C LEU A 428 27.14 10.17 -56.61
N ASP A 429 26.31 11.19 -56.88
CA ASP A 429 26.55 12.10 -58.00
C ASP A 429 27.82 12.97 -57.79
N ALA A 430 28.04 13.40 -56.53
CA ALA A 430 29.29 14.09 -56.16
C ALA A 430 30.54 13.19 -56.38
N ILE A 431 30.44 11.91 -55.99
CA ILE A 431 31.51 10.92 -56.20
C ILE A 431 31.73 10.72 -57.71
N ARG A 432 30.68 10.53 -58.51
CA ARG A 432 30.76 10.43 -59.98
C ARG A 432 31.50 11.62 -60.60
N LEU A 433 31.15 12.84 -60.19
CA LEU A 433 31.80 14.03 -60.66
C LEU A 433 33.30 14.07 -60.35
N ARG A 434 33.71 13.62 -59.15
CA ARG A 434 35.16 13.53 -58.81
C ARG A 434 35.87 12.54 -59.69
N PHE A 435 35.29 11.36 -59.94
CA PHE A 435 35.89 10.39 -60.89
C PHE A 435 35.95 10.89 -62.29
N LEU A 436 34.88 11.52 -62.79
CA LEU A 436 34.89 12.14 -64.14
C LEU A 436 35.94 13.23 -64.27
N LEU A 437 36.14 14.09 -63.28
CA LEU A 437 37.18 15.08 -63.23
C LEU A 437 38.58 14.46 -63.28
N ALA A 438 38.79 13.39 -62.48
CA ALA A 438 40.05 12.64 -62.46
C ALA A 438 40.38 12.01 -63.83
N ILE A 439 39.38 11.36 -64.46
CA ILE A 439 39.53 10.78 -65.81
C ILE A 439 39.86 11.85 -66.81
N ASN A 440 39.13 12.97 -66.86
CA ASN A 440 39.35 14.06 -67.73
C ASN A 440 40.76 14.69 -67.56
N GLN A 441 41.26 14.78 -66.35
CA GLN A 441 42.62 15.24 -66.07
C GLN A 441 43.68 14.29 -66.66
N ILE A 442 43.49 12.95 -66.53
CA ILE A 442 44.40 11.97 -67.13
C ILE A 442 44.40 12.11 -68.65
N GLU A 443 43.23 12.19 -69.27
CA GLU A 443 43.08 12.36 -70.70
C GLU A 443 43.69 13.66 -71.20
N SER A 444 43.42 14.76 -70.47
CA SER A 444 43.98 16.10 -70.79
C SER A 444 45.52 16.15 -70.72
N LEU A 445 46.08 15.51 -69.65
CA LEU A 445 47.52 15.37 -69.51
C LEU A 445 48.11 14.49 -70.56
N GLY A 446 47.48 13.40 -70.95
CA GLY A 446 47.85 12.51 -72.06
C GLY A 446 47.86 13.30 -73.37
N ALA A 447 46.79 14.05 -73.70
CA ALA A 447 46.68 14.88 -74.87
C ALA A 447 47.77 15.95 -74.92
N ARG A 448 48.03 16.60 -73.78
CA ARG A 448 49.11 17.63 -73.69
C ARG A 448 50.49 17.01 -73.93
N ARG A 449 50.82 15.90 -73.34
CA ARG A 449 52.07 15.19 -73.54
C ARG A 449 52.26 14.77 -75.02
N LYS A 450 51.22 14.26 -75.65
CA LYS A 450 51.26 13.99 -77.10
C LYS A 450 51.49 15.23 -77.95
N PHE A 451 50.80 16.31 -77.66
CA PHE A 451 50.95 17.56 -78.37
C PHE A 451 52.39 18.09 -78.26
N GLU A 452 53.00 18.04 -77.08
CA GLU A 452 54.39 18.42 -76.85
C GLU A 452 55.37 17.59 -77.72
N LEU A 453 55.15 16.24 -77.80
CA LEU A 453 55.95 15.36 -78.65
C LEU A 453 55.76 15.68 -80.15
N ILE A 454 54.56 15.90 -80.62
CA ILE A 454 54.26 16.23 -82.00
C ILE A 454 54.89 17.55 -82.39
N GLN A 455 54.94 18.58 -81.53
CA GLN A 455 55.63 19.83 -81.76
C GLN A 455 57.13 19.66 -81.94
N THR A 456 57.78 18.61 -81.47
CA THR A 456 59.17 18.29 -81.73
C THR A 456 59.39 17.53 -83.00
N GLY A 457 58.34 17.34 -83.85
CA GLY A 457 58.44 16.73 -85.17
C GLY A 457 58.24 15.21 -85.18
N ILE A 458 57.68 14.64 -84.04
CA ILE A 458 57.40 13.22 -83.95
C ILE A 458 56.06 12.94 -84.60
N GLY A 459 55.99 11.87 -85.42
CA GLY A 459 54.77 11.44 -86.09
C GLY A 459 53.75 10.79 -85.12
N PHE A 460 52.45 10.76 -85.48
CA PHE A 460 51.37 10.16 -84.66
C PHE A 460 51.53 8.64 -84.46
N ASP A 461 52.27 7.95 -85.38
CA ASP A 461 52.53 6.51 -85.33
C ASP A 461 53.82 6.17 -84.58
N ASP A 462 54.49 7.13 -83.99
CA ASP A 462 55.65 6.90 -83.14
C ASP A 462 55.28 6.14 -81.86
N ARG A 463 56.11 5.18 -81.54
CA ARG A 463 55.85 4.32 -80.36
C ARG A 463 55.62 5.11 -79.07
N ARG A 464 56.30 6.25 -78.87
CA ARG A 464 56.16 7.12 -77.74
C ARG A 464 54.78 7.77 -77.64
N VAL A 465 54.17 8.10 -78.79
CA VAL A 465 52.80 8.63 -78.86
C VAL A 465 51.77 7.54 -78.55
N LEU A 466 51.99 6.35 -79.11
CA LEU A 466 51.13 5.16 -78.85
C LEU A 466 51.23 4.69 -77.42
N ASP A 467 52.42 4.70 -76.80
CA ASP A 467 52.62 4.37 -75.39
C ASP A 467 51.88 5.34 -74.45
N ILE A 468 51.83 6.67 -74.79
CA ILE A 468 51.04 7.66 -74.03
C ILE A 468 49.55 7.37 -74.17
N ASP A 469 49.05 6.98 -75.34
CA ASP A 469 47.66 6.64 -75.55
C ASP A 469 47.30 5.39 -74.78
N ALA A 470 48.14 4.36 -74.78
CA ALA A 470 47.94 3.14 -74.07
C ALA A 470 47.95 3.37 -72.53
N ASP A 471 48.93 4.16 -71.99
CA ASP A 471 48.98 4.54 -70.58
C ASP A 471 47.73 5.33 -70.14
N THR A 472 47.37 6.36 -70.98
CA THR A 472 46.17 7.17 -70.67
C THR A 472 44.89 6.33 -70.66
N ALA A 473 44.69 5.47 -71.65
CA ALA A 473 43.53 4.61 -71.75
C ALA A 473 43.47 3.56 -70.58
N THR A 474 44.62 3.03 -70.21
CA THR A 474 44.73 2.09 -69.11
C THR A 474 44.33 2.75 -67.77
N ARG A 475 44.89 3.91 -67.45
CA ARG A 475 44.62 4.66 -66.22
C ARG A 475 43.19 5.17 -66.17
N ALA A 476 42.63 5.66 -67.25
CA ALA A 476 41.24 6.09 -67.34
C ALA A 476 40.28 4.88 -67.14
N GLY A 477 40.61 3.73 -67.78
CA GLY A 477 39.86 2.52 -67.64
C GLY A 477 39.86 1.94 -66.19
N GLU A 478 41.03 2.04 -65.52
CA GLU A 478 41.12 1.68 -64.10
C GLU A 478 40.18 2.53 -63.19
N LEU A 479 40.16 3.86 -63.43
CA LEU A 479 39.25 4.73 -62.66
C LEU A 479 37.77 4.46 -62.95
N GLN A 480 37.44 4.16 -64.22
CA GLN A 480 36.11 3.82 -64.65
C GLN A 480 35.63 2.49 -63.92
N ALA A 481 36.47 1.49 -63.89
CA ALA A 481 36.17 0.23 -63.19
C ALA A 481 36.00 0.40 -61.68
N LEU A 482 36.79 1.29 -61.07
CA LEU A 482 36.64 1.66 -59.67
C LEU A 482 35.31 2.39 -59.40
N LEU A 483 34.88 3.30 -60.29
CA LEU A 483 33.58 4.00 -60.20
C LEU A 483 32.42 2.98 -60.28
N GLU A 484 32.46 2.04 -61.20
CA GLU A 484 31.46 0.98 -61.31
C GLU A 484 31.37 0.12 -60.02
N THR A 485 32.52 -0.10 -59.38
CA THR A 485 32.56 -0.80 -58.08
C THR A 485 31.87 0.00 -57.00
N VAL A 486 32.09 1.32 -56.90
CA VAL A 486 31.40 2.23 -55.97
C VAL A 486 29.91 2.24 -56.23
N GLU A 487 29.47 2.32 -57.49
CA GLU A 487 28.06 2.30 -57.87
C GLU A 487 27.37 0.98 -57.48
N SER A 488 28.04 -0.14 -57.72
CA SER A 488 27.56 -1.46 -57.33
C SER A 488 27.49 -1.62 -55.79
N ALA A 489 28.48 -1.09 -55.08
CA ALA A 489 28.52 -1.12 -53.62
C ALA A 489 27.41 -0.29 -52.96
N ASN A 490 26.87 0.73 -53.64
CA ASN A 490 25.79 1.57 -53.17
C ASN A 490 24.42 0.85 -53.12
N GLU A 491 24.27 -0.28 -53.76
CA GLU A 491 23.02 -1.08 -53.70
C GLU A 491 22.75 -1.60 -52.28
N PRO A 492 21.47 -1.76 -51.86
CA PRO A 492 21.09 -2.16 -50.50
C PRO A 492 21.29 -3.68 -50.27
N ARG A 493 22.50 -4.17 -50.44
CA ARG A 493 22.92 -5.55 -50.21
C ARG A 493 24.24 -5.61 -49.44
N VAL A 494 24.50 -6.77 -48.83
CA VAL A 494 25.77 -6.98 -48.12
C VAL A 494 26.93 -6.81 -49.11
N VAL A 495 27.90 -5.99 -48.79
CA VAL A 495 29.13 -5.83 -49.58
C VAL A 495 30.05 -6.99 -49.29
N ALA A 496 30.51 -7.71 -50.34
CA ALA A 496 31.50 -8.73 -50.17
C ALA A 496 32.82 -8.15 -49.65
N ALA A 497 33.58 -8.92 -48.87
CA ALA A 497 34.84 -8.47 -48.28
C ALA A 497 35.85 -7.98 -49.33
N GLU A 498 35.85 -8.59 -50.50
CA GLU A 498 36.68 -8.22 -51.66
C GLU A 498 36.34 -6.82 -52.18
N VAL A 499 35.06 -6.49 -52.26
CA VAL A 499 34.59 -5.14 -52.67
C VAL A 499 34.95 -4.10 -51.59
N GLY A 500 34.87 -4.44 -50.30
CA GLY A 500 35.33 -3.59 -49.21
C GLY A 500 36.81 -3.21 -49.34
N ALA A 501 37.66 -4.21 -49.60
CA ALA A 501 39.09 -3.99 -49.84
C ALA A 501 39.38 -3.06 -51.05
N ILE A 502 38.57 -3.16 -52.11
CA ILE A 502 38.68 -2.26 -53.28
C ILE A 502 38.27 -0.83 -52.87
N LEU A 503 37.15 -0.66 -52.12
CA LEU A 503 36.73 0.65 -51.64
C LEU A 503 37.80 1.30 -50.76
N ASP A 504 38.40 0.55 -49.83
CA ASP A 504 39.53 1.02 -49.01
C ASP A 504 40.73 1.47 -49.85
N SER A 505 40.99 0.83 -50.98
CA SER A 505 42.05 1.21 -51.91
C SER A 505 41.78 2.53 -52.66
N ILE A 506 40.51 2.93 -52.78
CA ILE A 506 40.11 4.18 -53.42
C ILE A 506 40.32 5.38 -52.49
N ILE A 507 40.18 5.19 -51.17
CA ILE A 507 40.34 6.27 -50.17
C ILE A 507 41.69 6.98 -50.27
N GLY A 508 42.74 6.27 -50.67
CA GLY A 508 44.09 6.85 -50.89
C GLY A 508 44.29 7.52 -52.24
N LYS A 509 43.33 7.46 -53.18
CA LYS A 509 43.46 8.06 -54.52
C LYS A 509 42.90 9.49 -54.54
N THR A 510 43.64 10.43 -55.21
CA THR A 510 43.31 11.83 -55.26
C THR A 510 43.06 12.31 -56.67
N TYR A 511 42.37 13.40 -56.80
CA TYR A 511 42.21 14.20 -58.03
C TYR A 511 42.51 15.67 -57.74
N LEU A 512 42.82 16.47 -58.76
CA LEU A 512 43.05 17.91 -58.62
C LEU A 512 41.72 18.65 -58.78
N ASP A 513 41.32 19.35 -57.73
CA ASP A 513 40.22 20.31 -57.78
C ASP A 513 40.82 21.72 -57.78
N LEU A 514 40.83 22.34 -58.93
CA LEU A 514 41.57 23.60 -59.21
C LEU A 514 43.08 23.43 -58.96
N GLU A 515 43.55 23.84 -57.80
CA GLU A 515 44.99 23.76 -57.44
C GLU A 515 45.20 22.87 -56.17
N THR A 516 44.14 22.20 -55.65
CA THR A 516 44.23 21.40 -54.47
C THR A 516 43.95 19.92 -54.75
N GLU A 517 44.76 19.01 -54.17
CA GLU A 517 44.51 17.61 -54.22
C GLU A 517 43.36 17.27 -53.26
N LYS A 518 42.33 16.57 -53.78
CA LYS A 518 41.20 16.07 -53.00
C LYS A 518 41.02 14.56 -53.17
N PRO A 519 40.55 13.83 -52.18
CA PRO A 519 40.34 12.41 -52.30
C PRO A 519 39.15 12.10 -53.26
N LEU A 520 39.26 11.00 -54.00
CA LEU A 520 38.19 10.48 -54.83
C LEU A 520 37.01 9.96 -53.97
N LEU A 521 37.35 9.39 -52.82
CA LEU A 521 36.39 8.88 -51.82
C LEU A 521 36.86 9.31 -50.44
N ASP A 522 35.97 9.91 -49.63
CA ASP A 522 36.27 10.30 -48.24
C ASP A 522 36.08 9.14 -47.26
N THR A 523 36.87 9.11 -46.18
CA THR A 523 36.88 8.07 -45.14
C THR A 523 35.55 7.90 -44.37
N GLY A 524 34.49 8.52 -44.71
CA GLY A 524 33.19 8.40 -44.07
C GLY A 524 32.03 8.28 -45.06
N GLU A 525 32.34 8.01 -46.34
CA GLU A 525 31.29 7.96 -47.38
C GLU A 525 30.67 6.56 -47.51
N PHE A 526 31.34 5.47 -47.10
CA PHE A 526 30.81 4.09 -47.12
C PHE A 526 30.84 3.40 -45.76
#